data_4671c8db2110bec66c111bdcb0f17860
#
_entry.id   4671c8db2110bec66c111bdcb0f17860
#
_cell.length_a   1.000
_cell.length_b   1.000
_cell.length_c   1.000
_cell.angle_alpha   90.00
_cell.angle_beta   90.00
_cell.angle_gamma   90.00
#
_symmetry.space_group_name_H-M   'P 1'
#
loop_
_entity.id
_entity.type
_entity.pdbx_description
1 polymer ?
#
loop_
_entity_poly.entity_id
_entity_poly.type
_entity_poly.pdbx_seq_one_letter_code
_entity_poly.pdbx_strand_id
1 'polypeptide(L)'
;MKKRIFCLILALVMVLSLAACAGSGNDNTENTKDTTTNTEGSEATTPVSGGEAELALITDANSIDDRGFNQFSWEGLKKYAEENGKTYTYYTPIDQSTQSYLSAIEGAVNNGAKLVVTPGFLFGEAIYKAQTMYPDVHFVLVDSTPTLDDDTVIADNTCCIFFAEEQSGFLAGYAAVKEGYRKLGFFGALAVPAVVRFGYGFVDGAEYAAKELGLEAGSIEMKYTYTGAFGNSPDFQ
;
A
#
# COMPACT_ATOMS: atom_id res chain seq x y z
N MET A 1 -34.96 -37.46 18.79
CA MET A 1 -35.88 -36.32 19.02
C MET A 1 -35.16 -34.99 19.22
N LYS A 2 -34.08 -34.88 19.97
CA LYS A 2 -33.39 -33.60 20.25
C LYS A 2 -32.82 -32.89 19.01
N LYS A 3 -32.30 -33.58 17.99
CA LYS A 3 -31.77 -32.97 16.76
C LYS A 3 -32.84 -32.38 15.83
N ARG A 4 -34.05 -32.91 15.83
CA ARG A 4 -35.16 -32.40 14.99
C ARG A 4 -35.82 -31.16 15.62
N ILE A 5 -35.78 -31.00 16.92
CA ILE A 5 -36.27 -29.81 17.62
C ILE A 5 -35.32 -28.65 17.43
N PHE A 6 -34.00 -28.88 17.38
CA PHE A 6 -32.97 -27.87 17.15
C PHE A 6 -33.07 -27.27 15.73
N CYS A 7 -33.33 -28.10 14.72
CA CYS A 7 -33.53 -27.61 13.32
C CYS A 7 -34.82 -26.79 13.18
N LEU A 8 -35.89 -27.13 13.92
CA LEU A 8 -37.14 -26.37 13.89
C LEU A 8 -37.01 -24.99 14.53
N ILE A 9 -36.25 -24.88 15.60
CA ILE A 9 -35.99 -23.61 16.29
C ILE A 9 -35.09 -22.71 15.41
N LEU A 10 -34.09 -23.27 14.70
CA LEU A 10 -33.24 -22.51 13.79
C LEU A 10 -34.00 -21.99 12.58
N ALA A 11 -34.97 -22.76 12.05
CA ALA A 11 -35.83 -22.32 10.94
C ALA A 11 -36.80 -21.20 11.37
N LEU A 12 -37.31 -21.23 12.61
CA LEU A 12 -38.21 -20.21 13.12
C LEU A 12 -37.52 -18.84 13.34
N VAL A 13 -36.24 -18.83 13.69
CA VAL A 13 -35.45 -17.60 13.86
C VAL A 13 -35.14 -16.93 12.52
N MET A 14 -35.00 -17.68 11.43
CA MET A 14 -34.80 -17.11 10.09
C MET A 14 -36.07 -16.49 9.48
N VAL A 15 -37.24 -16.90 9.89
CA VAL A 15 -38.52 -16.36 9.35
C VAL A 15 -38.89 -15.03 10.05
N LEU A 16 -38.44 -14.79 11.27
CA LEU A 16 -38.70 -13.54 11.99
C LEU A 16 -37.83 -12.35 11.58
N SER A 17 -36.76 -12.57 10.81
CA SER A 17 -35.87 -11.49 10.35
C SER A 17 -36.27 -10.83 9.04
N LEU A 18 -37.34 -11.27 8.39
CA LEU A 18 -37.85 -10.75 7.09
C LEU A 18 -39.05 -9.78 7.22
N ALA A 19 -39.52 -9.47 8.41
CA ALA A 19 -40.73 -8.66 8.64
C ALA A 19 -40.45 -7.19 9.02
N ALA A 20 -39.21 -6.69 8.92
CA ALA A 20 -38.85 -5.34 9.39
C ALA A 20 -38.53 -4.32 8.28
N CYS A 21 -38.93 -4.55 7.04
CA CYS A 21 -38.78 -3.58 5.93
C CYS A 21 -40.03 -3.49 5.08
N ALA A 22 -41.13 -2.93 5.63
CA ALA A 22 -42.24 -2.42 4.79
C ALA A 22 -43.04 -1.39 5.58
N GLY A 23 -43.05 -0.14 5.09
CA GLY A 23 -43.93 0.92 5.56
C GLY A 23 -43.26 2.29 5.52
N SER A 24 -43.36 2.97 4.41
CA SER A 24 -44.22 4.11 4.04
C SER A 24 -43.67 5.41 4.63
N GLY A 25 -43.27 6.41 3.90
CA GLY A 25 -43.94 7.18 2.87
C GLY A 25 -44.40 8.51 3.42
N ASN A 26 -43.85 9.56 2.86
CA ASN A 26 -44.44 10.88 2.60
C ASN A 26 -44.42 11.99 3.67
N ASP A 27 -43.88 13.05 3.18
CA ASP A 27 -44.31 14.46 3.05
C ASP A 27 -43.78 15.53 4.01
N ASN A 28 -43.08 16.44 3.33
CA ASN A 28 -43.22 17.91 3.30
C ASN A 28 -42.85 18.79 4.51
N THR A 29 -41.91 19.66 4.19
CA THR A 29 -41.96 21.17 4.20
C THR A 29 -41.63 21.91 5.49
N GLU A 30 -40.75 22.90 5.26
CA GLU A 30 -40.54 24.21 5.87
C GLU A 30 -39.68 24.39 7.12
N ASN A 31 -38.49 24.96 6.82
CA ASN A 31 -38.03 26.27 7.33
C ASN A 31 -38.14 26.60 8.83
N THR A 32 -37.03 26.75 9.50
CA THR A 32 -36.75 28.00 10.26
C THR A 32 -35.31 28.02 10.80
N LYS A 33 -34.74 29.19 10.66
CA LYS A 33 -33.48 29.80 11.08
C LYS A 33 -33.04 29.60 12.53
N ASP A 34 -31.69 29.71 12.60
CA ASP A 34 -30.86 30.27 13.68
C ASP A 34 -30.78 29.50 15.01
N THR A 35 -29.56 29.07 15.32
CA THR A 35 -28.78 29.63 16.43
C THR A 35 -27.35 29.04 16.43
N THR A 36 -26.40 29.95 16.32
CA THR A 36 -24.96 29.76 16.53
C THR A 36 -24.68 29.21 17.93
N THR A 37 -23.97 28.13 18.05
CA THR A 37 -23.19 27.85 19.26
C THR A 37 -21.88 27.17 18.85
N ASN A 38 -20.80 27.94 18.97
CA ASN A 38 -19.43 27.46 18.91
C ASN A 38 -19.23 26.37 19.97
N THR A 39 -18.84 25.18 19.54
CA THR A 39 -18.15 24.22 20.38
C THR A 39 -16.98 23.71 19.56
N GLU A 40 -15.77 24.10 19.97
CA GLU A 40 -14.53 23.51 19.53
C GLU A 40 -14.56 22.03 19.92
N GLY A 41 -14.86 21.19 18.96
CA GLY A 41 -14.72 19.75 19.03
C GLY A 41 -13.87 19.33 17.85
N SER A 42 -12.68 18.82 18.12
CA SER A 42 -11.85 18.13 17.15
C SER A 42 -12.66 16.99 16.54
N GLU A 43 -13.31 17.22 15.42
CA GLU A 43 -13.93 16.17 14.62
C GLU A 43 -12.82 15.34 13.99
N ALA A 44 -12.65 14.13 14.49
CA ALA A 44 -11.90 13.09 13.80
C ALA A 44 -12.58 12.86 12.44
N THR A 45 -12.02 13.44 11.39
CA THR A 45 -12.50 13.25 10.01
C THR A 45 -12.34 11.79 9.63
N THR A 46 -13.46 11.09 9.51
CA THR A 46 -13.50 9.72 9.00
C THR A 46 -13.04 9.76 7.54
N PRO A 47 -12.08 8.92 7.11
CA PRO A 47 -11.63 8.92 5.73
C PRO A 47 -12.76 8.50 4.79
N VAL A 48 -13.12 9.38 3.88
CA VAL A 48 -14.07 9.09 2.80
C VAL A 48 -13.25 8.74 1.56
N SER A 49 -13.43 7.56 1.00
CA SER A 49 -12.79 7.20 -0.26
C SER A 49 -13.31 8.14 -1.37
N GLY A 50 -12.40 8.95 -1.97
CA GLY A 50 -12.70 9.79 -3.13
C GLY A 50 -13.37 11.15 -2.88
N GLY A 51 -13.19 11.77 -1.70
CA GLY A 51 -13.69 13.12 -1.39
C GLY A 51 -12.70 14.26 -1.70
N GLU A 52 -13.16 15.52 -1.58
CA GLU A 52 -12.28 16.69 -1.65
C GLU A 52 -11.24 16.66 -0.53
N ALA A 53 -9.95 16.76 -0.88
CA ALA A 53 -8.87 16.80 0.09
C ALA A 53 -7.59 17.40 -0.49
N GLU A 54 -6.78 18.04 0.36
CA GLU A 54 -5.47 18.57 -0.03
C GLU A 54 -4.42 17.48 -0.23
N LEU A 55 -4.54 16.35 0.49
CA LEU A 55 -3.63 15.21 0.44
C LEU A 55 -4.37 13.96 -0.01
N ALA A 56 -3.83 13.24 -0.95
CA ALA A 56 -4.42 12.00 -1.46
C ALA A 56 -3.40 10.88 -1.47
N LEU A 57 -3.85 9.65 -1.17
CA LEU A 57 -3.11 8.44 -1.45
C LEU A 57 -3.84 7.65 -2.54
N ILE A 58 -3.09 7.15 -3.52
CA ILE A 58 -3.63 6.20 -4.51
C ILE A 58 -3.09 4.83 -4.16
N THR A 59 -3.96 3.85 -3.88
CA THR A 59 -3.52 2.48 -3.61
C THR A 59 -3.09 1.77 -4.90
N ASP A 60 -2.31 0.69 -4.78
CA ASP A 60 -1.91 -0.14 -5.93
C ASP A 60 -3.00 -1.11 -6.41
N ALA A 61 -4.28 -0.76 -6.21
CA ALA A 61 -5.48 -1.58 -6.40
C ALA A 61 -5.70 -2.68 -5.33
N ASN A 62 -4.82 -2.78 -4.33
CA ASN A 62 -5.07 -3.57 -3.13
C ASN A 62 -5.78 -2.74 -2.06
N SER A 63 -6.22 -3.40 -1.00
CA SER A 63 -6.89 -2.76 0.13
C SER A 63 -5.98 -1.77 0.86
N ILE A 64 -6.58 -0.71 1.41
CA ILE A 64 -5.88 0.27 2.25
C ILE A 64 -5.36 -0.34 3.57
N ASP A 65 -5.85 -1.50 3.96
CA ASP A 65 -5.47 -2.27 5.16
C ASP A 65 -4.68 -3.54 4.82
N ASP A 66 -3.87 -3.50 3.76
CA ASP A 66 -3.09 -4.61 3.23
C ASP A 66 -1.96 -5.11 4.15
N ARG A 67 -1.72 -4.46 5.28
CA ARG A 67 -0.58 -4.66 6.20
C ARG A 67 0.78 -4.50 5.51
N GLY A 68 0.81 -3.72 4.44
CA GLY A 68 1.94 -3.48 3.57
C GLY A 68 2.09 -2.02 3.18
N PHE A 69 2.50 -1.77 1.94
CA PHE A 69 2.81 -0.42 1.46
C PHE A 69 1.61 0.52 1.49
N ASN A 70 0.39 0.04 1.14
CA ASN A 70 -0.78 0.89 1.15
C ASN A 70 -1.11 1.36 2.57
N GLN A 71 -1.22 0.43 3.53
CA GLN A 71 -1.56 0.75 4.90
C GLN A 71 -0.53 1.69 5.54
N PHE A 72 0.76 1.36 5.47
CA PHE A 72 1.78 2.17 6.16
C PHE A 72 1.98 3.54 5.50
N SER A 73 1.84 3.65 4.19
CA SER A 73 1.84 4.95 3.50
C SER A 73 0.62 5.79 3.88
N TRP A 74 -0.54 5.15 4.02
CA TRP A 74 -1.76 5.80 4.48
C TRP A 74 -1.65 6.30 5.92
N GLU A 75 -1.14 5.48 6.84
CA GLU A 75 -0.92 5.87 8.23
C GLU A 75 0.05 7.05 8.34
N GLY A 76 1.10 7.06 7.52
CA GLY A 76 2.04 8.16 7.44
C GLY A 76 1.42 9.46 6.92
N LEU A 77 0.65 9.38 5.81
CA LEU A 77 -0.07 10.52 5.25
C LEU A 77 -1.10 11.07 6.22
N LYS A 78 -1.88 10.20 6.85
CA LYS A 78 -2.88 10.56 7.85
C LYS A 78 -2.25 11.29 9.04
N LYS A 79 -1.18 10.73 9.59
CA LYS A 79 -0.45 11.36 10.69
C LYS A 79 0.03 12.76 10.34
N TYR A 80 0.65 12.91 9.16
CA TYR A 80 1.10 14.23 8.68
C TYR A 80 -0.08 15.20 8.52
N ALA A 81 -1.19 14.73 7.96
CA ALA A 81 -2.38 15.55 7.75
C ALA A 81 -2.97 16.06 9.08
N GLU A 82 -3.13 15.18 10.05
CA GLU A 82 -3.65 15.51 11.39
C GLU A 82 -2.73 16.48 12.14
N GLU A 83 -1.42 16.29 12.09
CA GLU A 83 -0.43 17.18 12.72
C GLU A 83 -0.38 18.58 12.07
N ASN A 84 -0.77 18.70 10.79
CA ASN A 84 -0.70 19.96 10.03
C ASN A 84 -2.08 20.56 9.67
N GLY A 85 -3.17 20.00 10.20
CA GLY A 85 -4.52 20.49 9.95
C GLY A 85 -4.94 20.40 8.47
N LYS A 86 -4.50 19.36 7.75
CA LYS A 86 -4.78 19.12 6.35
C LYS A 86 -5.91 18.12 6.16
N THR A 87 -6.73 18.33 5.13
CA THR A 87 -7.70 17.33 4.69
C THR A 87 -7.01 16.23 3.90
N TYR A 88 -7.48 14.99 4.03
CA TYR A 88 -6.87 13.83 3.39
C TYR A 88 -7.90 12.79 2.99
N THR A 89 -7.60 12.08 1.90
CA THR A 89 -8.42 10.98 1.38
C THR A 89 -7.55 9.94 0.67
N TYR A 90 -8.15 8.83 0.26
CA TYR A 90 -7.50 7.87 -0.61
C TYR A 90 -8.40 7.47 -1.77
N TYR A 91 -7.78 6.93 -2.83
CA TYR A 91 -8.45 6.42 -4.01
C TYR A 91 -7.93 5.00 -4.28
N THR A 92 -8.85 4.12 -4.66
CA THR A 92 -8.49 2.76 -5.09
C THR A 92 -8.76 2.66 -6.58
N PRO A 93 -7.74 2.45 -7.42
CA PRO A 93 -7.89 2.21 -8.85
C PRO A 93 -8.69 0.95 -9.13
N ILE A 94 -9.26 0.84 -10.32
CA ILE A 94 -10.06 -0.32 -10.73
C ILE A 94 -9.17 -1.56 -10.92
N ASP A 95 -7.96 -1.34 -11.42
CA ASP A 95 -6.95 -2.37 -11.68
C ASP A 95 -5.52 -1.78 -11.58
N GLN A 96 -4.51 -2.62 -11.81
CA GLN A 96 -3.09 -2.23 -11.75
C GLN A 96 -2.54 -1.69 -13.09
N SER A 97 -3.37 -1.17 -13.96
CA SER A 97 -2.92 -0.56 -15.20
C SER A 97 -2.48 0.90 -14.98
N THR A 98 -1.51 1.35 -15.77
CA THR A 98 -1.09 2.76 -15.81
C THR A 98 -2.28 3.70 -16.03
N GLN A 99 -3.24 3.31 -16.87
CA GLN A 99 -4.42 4.13 -17.15
C GLN A 99 -5.33 4.26 -15.92
N SER A 100 -5.54 3.17 -15.17
CA SER A 100 -6.32 3.21 -13.92
C SER A 100 -5.65 4.09 -12.87
N TYR A 101 -4.33 4.02 -12.75
CA TYR A 101 -3.57 4.91 -11.86
C TYR A 101 -3.70 6.37 -12.26
N LEU A 102 -3.54 6.69 -13.56
CA LEU A 102 -3.71 8.06 -14.05
C LEU A 102 -5.12 8.59 -13.83
N SER A 103 -6.15 7.77 -14.03
CA SER A 103 -7.54 8.16 -13.78
C SER A 103 -7.79 8.44 -12.28
N ALA A 104 -7.20 7.65 -11.39
CA ALA A 104 -7.31 7.89 -9.95
C ALA A 104 -6.55 9.16 -9.52
N ILE A 105 -5.37 9.42 -10.08
CA ILE A 105 -4.60 10.67 -9.88
C ILE A 105 -5.40 11.87 -10.40
N GLU A 106 -5.96 11.81 -11.60
CA GLU A 106 -6.82 12.86 -12.15
C GLU A 106 -8.00 13.16 -11.24
N GLY A 107 -8.67 12.12 -10.74
CA GLY A 107 -9.76 12.25 -9.78
C GLY A 107 -9.33 12.96 -8.50
N ALA A 108 -8.17 12.60 -7.94
CA ALA A 108 -7.63 13.26 -6.77
C ALA A 108 -7.30 14.74 -7.02
N VAL A 109 -6.67 15.06 -8.16
CA VAL A 109 -6.31 16.43 -8.55
C VAL A 109 -7.56 17.28 -8.77
N ASN A 110 -8.57 16.75 -9.47
CA ASN A 110 -9.85 17.44 -9.71
C ASN A 110 -10.61 17.71 -8.40
N ASN A 111 -10.40 16.88 -7.38
CA ASN A 111 -10.96 17.06 -6.03
C ASN A 111 -10.03 17.84 -5.09
N GLY A 112 -9.05 18.56 -5.64
CA GLY A 112 -8.26 19.55 -4.90
C GLY A 112 -6.95 19.05 -4.29
N ALA A 113 -6.51 17.83 -4.59
CA ALA A 113 -5.24 17.31 -4.08
C ALA A 113 -4.05 18.20 -4.52
N LYS A 114 -3.23 18.57 -3.56
CA LYS A 114 -1.98 19.31 -3.73
C LYS A 114 -0.76 18.39 -3.58
N LEU A 115 -0.95 17.26 -2.94
CA LEU A 115 0.04 16.21 -2.78
C LEU A 115 -0.63 14.85 -2.99
N VAL A 116 -0.02 14.01 -3.82
CA VAL A 116 -0.45 12.65 -4.12
C VAL A 116 0.66 11.68 -3.74
N VAL A 117 0.35 10.72 -2.86
CA VAL A 117 1.25 9.65 -2.44
C VAL A 117 0.88 8.36 -3.17
N THR A 118 1.88 7.71 -3.75
CA THR A 118 1.71 6.47 -4.52
C THR A 118 2.72 5.43 -4.04
N PRO A 119 2.26 4.36 -3.35
CA PRO A 119 3.14 3.34 -2.80
C PRO A 119 3.41 2.21 -3.80
N GLY A 120 4.69 2.00 -4.13
CA GLY A 120 5.15 0.84 -4.87
C GLY A 120 5.53 1.11 -6.32
N PHE A 121 6.29 0.15 -6.86
CA PHE A 121 6.94 0.26 -8.17
C PHE A 121 5.98 0.30 -9.37
N LEU A 122 4.75 -0.18 -9.21
CA LEU A 122 3.74 -0.18 -10.28
C LEU A 122 3.34 1.23 -10.72
N PHE A 123 3.58 2.24 -9.89
CA PHE A 123 3.27 3.63 -10.20
C PHE A 123 4.33 4.34 -11.05
N GLY A 124 5.48 3.72 -11.33
CA GLY A 124 6.59 4.37 -12.01
C GLY A 124 6.18 5.08 -13.31
N GLU A 125 5.50 4.39 -14.22
CA GLU A 125 5.02 4.96 -15.49
C GLU A 125 3.91 6.01 -15.29
N ALA A 126 3.00 5.76 -14.35
CA ALA A 126 1.91 6.72 -14.10
C ALA A 126 2.47 8.04 -13.55
N ILE A 127 3.42 8.01 -12.62
CA ILE A 127 4.05 9.21 -12.06
C ILE A 127 4.97 9.88 -13.09
N TYR A 128 5.67 9.13 -13.94
CA TYR A 128 6.42 9.71 -15.06
C TYR A 128 5.56 10.64 -15.92
N LYS A 129 4.33 10.25 -16.21
CA LYS A 129 3.36 11.06 -16.96
C LYS A 129 2.72 12.15 -16.08
N ALA A 130 2.25 11.80 -14.89
CA ALA A 130 1.49 12.70 -14.04
C ALA A 130 2.29 13.92 -13.57
N GLN A 131 3.57 13.77 -13.26
CA GLN A 131 4.44 14.89 -12.83
C GLN A 131 4.54 16.01 -13.86
N THR A 132 4.43 15.68 -15.16
CA THR A 132 4.40 16.65 -16.25
C THR A 132 3.00 17.18 -16.52
N MET A 133 1.96 16.33 -16.37
CA MET A 133 0.57 16.72 -16.58
C MET A 133 0.06 17.69 -15.51
N TYR A 134 0.57 17.57 -14.28
CA TYR A 134 0.13 18.34 -13.12
C TYR A 134 1.30 19.03 -12.41
N PRO A 135 1.90 20.06 -13.02
CA PRO A 135 3.12 20.69 -12.50
C PRO A 135 2.94 21.38 -11.13
N ASP A 136 1.69 21.73 -10.76
CA ASP A 136 1.37 22.36 -9.49
C ASP A 136 1.00 21.37 -8.37
N VAL A 137 1.03 20.07 -8.66
CA VAL A 137 0.78 18.98 -7.70
C VAL A 137 2.08 18.30 -7.35
N HIS A 138 2.31 18.08 -6.07
CA HIS A 138 3.46 17.31 -5.59
C HIS A 138 3.16 15.81 -5.56
N PHE A 139 4.15 15.01 -5.94
CA PHE A 139 4.05 13.56 -5.93
C PHE A 139 5.07 12.96 -4.98
N VAL A 140 4.66 11.96 -4.22
CA VAL A 140 5.55 11.09 -3.45
C VAL A 140 5.41 9.68 -3.98
N LEU A 141 6.48 9.17 -4.57
CA LEU A 141 6.57 7.79 -5.06
C LEU A 141 7.43 6.96 -4.10
N VAL A 142 6.82 5.93 -3.49
CA VAL A 142 7.50 5.08 -2.52
C VAL A 142 8.02 3.82 -3.23
N ASP A 143 9.30 3.51 -2.98
CA ASP A 143 10.01 2.33 -3.48
C ASP A 143 10.10 2.23 -5.01
N SER A 144 10.13 3.38 -5.70
CA SER A 144 10.33 3.42 -7.15
C SER A 144 10.78 4.79 -7.63
N THR A 145 11.13 4.87 -8.92
CA THR A 145 11.35 6.10 -9.69
C THR A 145 10.33 6.23 -10.80
N PRO A 146 9.98 7.48 -11.19
CA PRO A 146 9.21 7.71 -12.40
C PRO A 146 10.01 7.22 -13.63
N THR A 147 9.52 6.17 -14.28
CA THR A 147 10.23 5.51 -15.39
C THR A 147 9.25 5.12 -16.48
N LEU A 148 9.63 5.40 -17.73
CA LEU A 148 8.91 5.00 -18.95
C LEU A 148 9.94 4.53 -19.99
N ASP A 149 9.81 3.31 -20.51
CA ASP A 149 10.68 2.74 -21.56
C ASP A 149 12.20 2.93 -21.25
N ASP A 150 12.63 2.56 -20.03
CA ASP A 150 14.00 2.72 -19.52
C ASP A 150 14.46 4.18 -19.30
N ASP A 151 13.65 5.17 -19.64
CA ASP A 151 13.91 6.58 -19.33
C ASP A 151 13.39 6.90 -17.93
N THR A 152 14.28 7.44 -17.08
CA THR A 152 13.95 7.81 -15.70
C THR A 152 14.13 9.30 -15.52
N VAL A 153 13.04 10.00 -15.21
CA VAL A 153 13.03 11.44 -14.97
C VAL A 153 12.30 11.74 -13.66
N ILE A 154 12.98 12.36 -12.72
CA ILE A 154 12.38 12.86 -11.48
C ILE A 154 12.23 14.38 -11.64
N ALA A 155 11.00 14.86 -11.75
CA ALA A 155 10.70 16.28 -11.85
C ALA A 155 10.77 16.96 -10.46
N ASP A 156 10.88 18.31 -10.46
CA ASP A 156 11.01 19.11 -9.23
C ASP A 156 9.81 18.96 -8.26
N ASN A 157 8.65 18.56 -8.80
CA ASN A 157 7.44 18.30 -8.02
C ASN A 157 7.29 16.84 -7.55
N THR A 158 8.32 15.99 -7.76
CA THR A 158 8.27 14.56 -7.41
C THR A 158 9.39 14.21 -6.43
N CYS A 159 9.03 13.56 -5.33
CA CYS A 159 9.94 13.00 -4.34
C CYS A 159 9.85 11.47 -4.34
N CYS A 160 10.99 10.80 -4.50
CA CYS A 160 11.08 9.34 -4.42
C CYS A 160 11.66 8.92 -3.07
N ILE A 161 11.00 7.97 -2.41
CA ILE A 161 11.44 7.41 -1.12
C ILE A 161 11.90 5.97 -1.36
N PHE A 162 13.12 5.66 -0.97
CA PHE A 162 13.70 4.32 -1.06
C PHE A 162 14.08 3.79 0.30
N PHE A 163 14.19 2.48 0.37
CA PHE A 163 14.70 1.76 1.54
C PHE A 163 16.08 1.19 1.25
N ALA A 164 16.85 0.94 2.32
CA ALA A 164 18.15 0.28 2.23
C ALA A 164 17.97 -1.24 2.39
N GLU A 165 17.34 -1.88 1.41
CA GLU A 165 16.98 -3.30 1.46
C GLU A 165 18.20 -4.20 1.56
N GLU A 166 19.34 -3.78 0.98
CA GLU A 166 20.61 -4.47 1.08
C GLU A 166 21.09 -4.61 2.53
N GLN A 167 20.77 -3.64 3.41
CA GLN A 167 21.14 -3.73 4.83
C GLN A 167 20.34 -4.83 5.54
N SER A 168 19.05 -4.93 5.26
CA SER A 168 18.20 -5.99 5.82
C SER A 168 18.62 -7.36 5.30
N GLY A 169 18.91 -7.46 3.98
CA GLY A 169 19.48 -8.66 3.37
C GLY A 169 20.80 -9.05 4.03
N PHE A 170 21.72 -8.11 4.19
CA PHE A 170 23.02 -8.32 4.82
C PHE A 170 22.89 -8.89 6.24
N LEU A 171 22.05 -8.29 7.07
CA LEU A 171 21.83 -8.76 8.44
C LEU A 171 21.28 -10.19 8.47
N ALA A 172 20.37 -10.53 7.56
CA ALA A 172 19.82 -11.87 7.47
C ALA A 172 20.88 -12.92 7.04
N GLY A 173 21.67 -12.63 6.02
CA GLY A 173 22.77 -13.50 5.58
C GLY A 173 23.86 -13.67 6.64
N TYR A 174 24.26 -12.57 7.27
CA TYR A 174 25.20 -12.57 8.37
C TYR A 174 24.72 -13.44 9.54
N ALA A 175 23.50 -13.23 10.00
CA ALA A 175 22.91 -13.98 11.09
C ALA A 175 22.84 -15.49 10.77
N ALA A 176 22.42 -15.85 9.56
CA ALA A 176 22.33 -17.25 9.15
C ALA A 176 23.67 -17.99 9.26
N VAL A 177 24.77 -17.36 8.81
CA VAL A 177 26.10 -17.97 8.90
C VAL A 177 26.61 -18.00 10.34
N LYS A 178 26.32 -16.97 11.15
CA LYS A 178 26.70 -16.94 12.59
C LYS A 178 25.97 -18.01 13.39
N GLU A 179 24.71 -18.32 13.04
CA GLU A 179 23.93 -19.43 13.61
C GLU A 179 24.42 -20.82 13.16
N GLY A 180 25.40 -20.89 12.27
CA GLY A 180 26.05 -22.14 11.86
C GLY A 180 25.53 -22.71 10.54
N TYR A 181 24.62 -22.06 9.85
CA TYR A 181 24.17 -22.52 8.53
C TYR A 181 25.26 -22.32 7.48
N ARG A 182 25.39 -23.28 6.56
CA ARG A 182 26.39 -23.30 5.48
C ARG A 182 25.79 -23.54 4.11
N LYS A 183 24.52 -23.95 4.06
CA LYS A 183 23.72 -24.09 2.86
C LYS A 183 22.58 -23.12 2.94
N LEU A 184 22.66 -22.07 2.15
CA LEU A 184 21.74 -20.94 2.18
C LEU A 184 20.99 -20.85 0.84
N GLY A 185 19.83 -20.23 0.85
CA GLY A 185 19.09 -19.94 -0.35
C GLY A 185 18.42 -18.59 -0.28
N PHE A 186 18.51 -17.82 -1.37
CA PHE A 186 17.70 -16.64 -1.59
C PHE A 186 16.61 -16.96 -2.62
N PHE A 187 15.39 -16.61 -2.27
CA PHE A 187 14.21 -16.86 -3.07
C PHE A 187 13.44 -15.55 -3.24
N GLY A 188 13.63 -14.89 -4.38
CA GLY A 188 12.96 -13.63 -4.70
C GLY A 188 11.70 -13.85 -5.54
N ALA A 189 10.74 -12.93 -5.48
CA ALA A 189 9.57 -12.97 -6.33
C ALA A 189 9.93 -12.59 -7.78
N LEU A 190 10.11 -11.30 -8.04
CA LEU A 190 10.57 -10.75 -9.31
C LEU A 190 11.93 -10.07 -9.12
N ALA A 191 12.72 -9.99 -10.18
CA ALA A 191 14.01 -9.30 -10.18
C ALA A 191 13.84 -7.76 -10.29
N VAL A 192 12.92 -7.18 -9.48
CA VAL A 192 12.81 -5.72 -9.37
C VAL A 192 13.90 -5.17 -8.45
N PRO A 193 14.28 -3.88 -8.57
CA PRO A 193 15.45 -3.32 -7.88
C PRO A 193 15.52 -3.61 -6.37
N ALA A 194 14.40 -3.47 -5.65
CA ALA A 194 14.34 -3.75 -4.22
C ALA A 194 14.67 -5.22 -3.90
N VAL A 195 14.03 -6.17 -4.60
CA VAL A 195 14.25 -7.61 -4.38
C VAL A 195 15.68 -8.01 -4.73
N VAL A 196 16.27 -7.41 -5.76
CA VAL A 196 17.68 -7.61 -6.12
C VAL A 196 18.60 -7.11 -5.01
N ARG A 197 18.34 -5.92 -4.44
CA ARG A 197 19.13 -5.38 -3.32
C ARG A 197 19.06 -6.27 -2.08
N PHE A 198 17.88 -6.78 -1.69
CA PHE A 198 17.76 -7.77 -0.63
C PHE A 198 18.65 -8.99 -0.87
N GLY A 199 18.63 -9.52 -2.09
CA GLY A 199 19.38 -10.72 -2.45
C GLY A 199 20.89 -10.49 -2.41
N TYR A 200 21.39 -9.42 -2.98
CA TYR A 200 22.82 -9.08 -2.91
C TYR A 200 23.27 -8.84 -1.47
N GLY A 201 22.50 -8.08 -0.69
CA GLY A 201 22.80 -7.90 0.73
C GLY A 201 22.89 -9.23 1.47
N PHE A 202 21.98 -10.16 1.20
CA PHE A 202 22.00 -11.48 1.82
C PHE A 202 23.28 -12.28 1.50
N VAL A 203 23.72 -12.26 0.26
CA VAL A 203 24.98 -12.89 -0.15
C VAL A 203 26.18 -12.23 0.53
N ASP A 204 26.25 -10.91 0.47
CA ASP A 204 27.36 -10.13 1.07
C ASP A 204 27.45 -10.34 2.58
N GLY A 205 26.33 -10.37 3.28
CA GLY A 205 26.26 -10.63 4.72
C GLY A 205 26.76 -12.04 5.08
N ALA A 206 26.37 -13.03 4.28
CA ALA A 206 26.82 -14.41 4.46
C ALA A 206 28.35 -14.53 4.23
N GLU A 207 28.87 -13.92 3.17
CA GLU A 207 30.32 -13.90 2.89
C GLU A 207 31.11 -13.14 3.97
N TYR A 208 30.59 -12.02 4.44
CA TYR A 208 31.22 -11.25 5.50
C TYR A 208 31.35 -12.08 6.78
N ALA A 209 30.26 -12.73 7.20
CA ALA A 209 30.26 -13.59 8.38
C ALA A 209 31.23 -14.78 8.23
N ALA A 210 31.30 -15.38 7.04
CA ALA A 210 32.24 -16.47 6.75
C ALA A 210 33.71 -16.02 6.94
N LYS A 211 34.07 -14.84 6.41
CA LYS A 211 35.40 -14.26 6.58
C LYS A 211 35.71 -13.96 8.07
N GLU A 212 34.77 -13.39 8.80
CA GLU A 212 34.92 -13.10 10.23
C GLU A 212 35.14 -14.37 11.07
N LEU A 213 34.51 -15.47 10.70
CA LEU A 213 34.65 -16.76 11.33
C LEU A 213 35.90 -17.55 10.87
N GLY A 214 36.68 -17.00 9.94
CA GLY A 214 37.87 -17.66 9.39
C GLY A 214 37.55 -18.91 8.57
N LEU A 215 36.37 -18.99 7.96
CA LEU A 215 35.98 -20.12 7.13
C LEU A 215 36.70 -20.08 5.77
N GLU A 216 36.96 -21.26 5.22
CA GLU A 216 37.57 -21.37 3.89
C GLU A 216 36.64 -20.81 2.80
N ALA A 217 37.24 -20.28 1.72
CA ALA A 217 36.48 -19.82 0.55
C ALA A 217 35.64 -20.97 -0.04
N GLY A 218 34.39 -20.70 -0.33
CA GLY A 218 33.43 -21.67 -0.84
C GLY A 218 32.78 -22.58 0.22
N SER A 219 33.03 -22.33 1.51
CA SER A 219 32.37 -23.06 2.61
C SER A 219 30.88 -22.78 2.73
N ILE A 220 30.38 -21.68 2.13
CA ILE A 220 28.98 -21.35 2.06
C ILE A 220 28.45 -21.73 0.68
N GLU A 221 27.53 -22.69 0.64
CA GLU A 221 26.75 -23.00 -0.57
C GLU A 221 25.56 -22.03 -0.65
N MET A 222 25.47 -21.24 -1.73
CA MET A 222 24.39 -20.30 -1.96
C MET A 222 23.57 -20.71 -3.18
N LYS A 223 22.26 -20.91 -2.99
CA LYS A 223 21.29 -21.04 -4.10
C LYS A 223 20.52 -19.75 -4.22
N TYR A 224 20.42 -19.23 -5.44
CA TYR A 224 19.80 -17.94 -5.71
C TYR A 224 18.83 -18.08 -6.89
N THR A 225 17.56 -17.71 -6.68
CA THR A 225 16.53 -17.81 -7.72
C THR A 225 15.41 -16.80 -7.53
N TYR A 226 14.65 -16.60 -8.60
CA TYR A 226 13.39 -15.84 -8.61
C TYR A 226 12.26 -16.74 -9.08
N THR A 227 11.04 -16.52 -8.54
CA THR A 227 9.84 -17.27 -8.94
C THR A 227 9.24 -16.76 -10.24
N GLY A 228 9.52 -15.50 -10.59
CA GLY A 228 8.93 -14.83 -11.75
C GLY A 228 7.54 -14.22 -11.49
N ALA A 229 7.02 -14.31 -10.26
CA ALA A 229 5.70 -13.78 -9.91
C ALA A 229 5.63 -13.29 -8.46
N PHE A 230 4.68 -12.42 -8.14
CA PHE A 230 4.32 -12.08 -6.75
C PHE A 230 3.26 -13.04 -6.21
N GLY A 231 3.22 -13.23 -4.89
CA GLY A 231 2.60 -14.31 -4.13
C GLY A 231 1.13 -14.67 -4.36
N ASN A 232 0.39 -13.96 -5.22
CA ASN A 232 -0.98 -14.29 -5.59
C ASN A 232 -1.08 -14.95 -6.98
N SER A 233 0.05 -15.24 -7.62
CA SER A 233 0.08 -15.95 -8.90
C SER A 233 -0.15 -17.46 -8.71
N PRO A 234 -0.89 -18.13 -9.63
CA PRO A 234 -1.03 -19.58 -9.66
C PRO A 234 0.32 -20.32 -9.71
N ASP A 235 1.39 -19.67 -10.14
CA ASP A 235 2.74 -20.23 -10.26
C ASP A 235 3.42 -20.43 -8.89
N PHE A 236 2.79 -19.97 -7.80
CA PHE A 236 3.25 -20.16 -6.42
C PHE A 236 2.67 -21.40 -5.70
N GLN A 237 1.83 -22.18 -6.38
CA GLN A 237 1.17 -23.36 -5.76
C GLN A 237 1.84 -24.66 -6.11
#